data_cfc7a8f0848f3f50ef63b34609c70091
#
_entry.id   cfc7a8f0848f3f50ef63b34609c70091
#
_cell.length_a   1.000
_cell.length_b   1.000
_cell.length_c   1.000
_cell.angle_alpha   90.00
_cell.angle_beta   90.00
_cell.angle_gamma   90.00
#
_symmetry.space_group_name_H-M   'P 1'
#
loop_
_entity.id
_entity.type
_entity.pdbx_description
1 polymer ?
#
loop_
_entity_poly.entity_id
_entity_poly.type
_entity_poly.pdbx_seq_one_letter_code
_entity_poly.pdbx_strand_id
1 'polypeptide(L)'
;MLLTLYNGKYEFWACDGSSCDIFLNPEDKDTYFEPNGKSTRGFNQIHINAMFSLLDKRFTDILVQPARKRNEYSAFCSMVDSADIPEHYKVIFFGDRGYTSYNNFAHVIEKGQYFLIRCNDKRASGMMGYPVDTLPAF
;
A
#
# COMPACT_ATOMS: atom_id res chain seq x y z
N MET A 1 -20.20 14.32 -6.63
CA MET A 1 -20.57 12.97 -6.13
C MET A 1 -20.44 13.01 -4.61
N LEU A 2 -21.50 12.70 -3.87
CA LEU A 2 -21.43 12.61 -2.41
C LEU A 2 -20.65 11.33 -2.06
N LEU A 3 -19.57 11.47 -1.29
CA LEU A 3 -18.81 10.34 -0.78
C LEU A 3 -19.60 9.69 0.36
N THR A 4 -19.54 8.37 0.42
CA THR A 4 -20.06 7.61 1.55
C THR A 4 -19.09 7.73 2.72
N LEU A 5 -19.55 8.25 3.87
CA LEU A 5 -18.71 8.48 5.03
C LEU A 5 -19.20 7.67 6.24
N TYR A 6 -18.29 7.05 6.95
CA TYR A 6 -18.59 6.47 8.25
C TYR A 6 -18.72 7.58 9.29
N ASN A 7 -19.85 7.61 10.00
CA ASN A 7 -20.20 8.66 10.97
C ASN A 7 -20.12 10.09 10.39
N GLY A 8 -20.38 10.25 9.08
CA GLY A 8 -20.35 11.56 8.43
C GLY A 8 -18.97 12.21 8.32
N LYS A 9 -17.89 11.51 8.66
CA LYS A 9 -16.54 12.09 8.74
C LYS A 9 -15.43 11.22 8.14
N TYR A 10 -15.50 9.91 8.28
CA TYR A 10 -14.39 9.01 7.95
C TYR A 10 -14.63 8.25 6.66
N GLU A 11 -13.61 8.14 5.84
CA GLU A 11 -13.53 7.24 4.71
C GLU A 11 -12.42 6.21 4.93
N PHE A 12 -12.54 5.03 4.33
CA PHE A 12 -11.63 3.91 4.52
C PHE A 12 -11.00 3.53 3.19
N TRP A 13 -9.69 3.74 3.07
CA TRP A 13 -8.94 3.42 1.85
C TRP A 13 -7.95 2.29 2.11
N ALA A 14 -8.12 1.19 1.40
CA ALA A 14 -7.22 0.04 1.46
C ALA A 14 -6.20 0.09 0.34
N CYS A 15 -4.92 -0.13 0.67
CA CYS A 15 -3.85 -0.26 -0.30
C CYS A 15 -3.42 -1.72 -0.41
N ASP A 16 -3.29 -2.20 -1.65
CA ASP A 16 -2.75 -3.52 -1.94
C ASP A 16 -1.99 -3.51 -3.26
N GLY A 17 -1.06 -4.46 -3.40
CA GLY A 17 -0.23 -4.63 -4.58
C GLY A 17 -0.45 -6.01 -5.21
N SER A 18 -0.51 -6.05 -6.53
CA SER A 18 -0.64 -7.28 -7.29
C SER A 18 0.23 -7.26 -8.54
N SER A 19 0.75 -8.41 -8.92
CA SER A 19 1.52 -8.56 -10.16
C SER A 19 0.63 -9.06 -11.29
N CYS A 20 0.85 -8.53 -12.48
CA CYS A 20 0.11 -8.88 -13.68
C CYS A 20 1.07 -9.22 -14.83
N ASP A 21 0.88 -10.36 -15.46
CA ASP A 21 1.64 -10.74 -16.64
C ASP A 21 1.20 -9.92 -17.84
N ILE A 22 2.17 -9.50 -18.64
CA ILE A 22 1.97 -8.73 -19.87
C ILE A 22 2.58 -9.45 -21.07
N PHE A 23 2.41 -8.93 -22.27
CA PHE A 23 2.98 -9.50 -23.48
C PHE A 23 4.48 -9.73 -23.34
N LEU A 24 4.93 -10.90 -23.83
CA LEU A 24 6.33 -11.28 -23.79
C LEU A 24 7.18 -10.34 -24.66
N ASN A 25 8.11 -9.66 -24.01
CA ASN A 25 9.13 -8.83 -24.65
C ASN A 25 10.47 -8.98 -23.89
N PRO A 26 11.38 -9.87 -24.33
CA PRO A 26 12.68 -10.07 -23.66
C PRO A 26 13.62 -8.84 -23.69
N GLU A 27 13.36 -7.89 -24.59
CA GLU A 27 14.15 -6.66 -24.68
C GLU A 27 13.81 -5.65 -23.56
N ASP A 28 12.63 -5.74 -22.98
CA ASP A 28 12.22 -4.92 -21.85
C ASP A 28 12.79 -5.48 -20.53
N LYS A 29 14.00 -5.07 -20.20
CA LYS A 29 14.74 -5.55 -19.02
C LYS A 29 14.10 -5.18 -17.69
N ASP A 30 13.23 -4.20 -17.66
CA ASP A 30 12.56 -3.74 -16.44
C ASP A 30 11.38 -4.63 -16.03
N THR A 31 10.79 -5.31 -16.99
CA THR A 31 9.64 -6.18 -16.77
C THR A 31 9.93 -7.66 -17.02
N TYR A 32 11.01 -7.98 -17.78
CA TYR A 32 11.31 -9.37 -18.20
C TYR A 32 11.96 -10.18 -17.10
N PHE A 33 11.47 -11.40 -16.90
CA PHE A 33 12.03 -12.46 -16.07
C PHE A 33 12.42 -13.66 -16.93
N GLU A 34 13.65 -14.12 -16.73
CA GLU A 34 14.18 -15.34 -17.36
C GLU A 34 13.42 -16.59 -16.91
N PRO A 35 13.46 -17.65 -17.72
CA PRO A 35 12.97 -18.96 -17.30
C PRO A 35 13.57 -19.39 -15.95
N ASN A 36 12.77 -19.99 -15.11
CA ASN A 36 13.18 -20.45 -13.78
C ASN A 36 12.49 -21.77 -13.43
N GLY A 37 12.77 -22.32 -12.24
CA GLY A 37 12.18 -23.60 -11.79
C GLY A 37 10.64 -23.62 -11.70
N LYS A 38 9.97 -22.45 -11.78
CA LYS A 38 8.50 -22.34 -11.76
C LYS A 38 7.92 -22.04 -13.15
N SER A 39 8.72 -21.52 -14.08
CA SER A 39 8.31 -21.19 -15.43
C SER A 39 9.37 -21.65 -16.43
N THR A 40 8.99 -22.49 -17.37
CA THR A 40 9.85 -22.97 -18.46
C THR A 40 10.04 -21.95 -19.57
N ARG A 41 9.27 -20.86 -19.56
CA ARG A 41 9.37 -19.72 -20.48
C ARG A 41 9.66 -18.45 -19.68
N GLY A 42 10.40 -17.52 -20.28
CA GLY A 42 10.49 -16.17 -19.76
C GLY A 42 9.11 -15.48 -19.79
N PHE A 43 8.91 -14.50 -18.98
CA PHE A 43 7.69 -13.71 -18.92
C PHE A 43 7.97 -12.26 -18.56
N ASN A 44 7.10 -11.37 -18.98
CA ASN A 44 7.14 -9.97 -18.56
C ASN A 44 6.00 -9.71 -17.56
N GLN A 45 6.29 -8.92 -16.55
CA GLN A 45 5.34 -8.64 -15.49
C GLN A 45 5.41 -7.19 -15.03
N ILE A 46 4.28 -6.59 -14.79
CA ILE A 46 4.12 -5.32 -14.10
C ILE A 46 3.59 -5.54 -12.70
N HIS A 47 3.83 -4.59 -11.82
CA HIS A 47 3.27 -4.55 -10.47
C HIS A 47 2.29 -3.38 -10.37
N ILE A 48 1.06 -3.67 -9.99
CA ILE A 48 -0.02 -2.70 -9.85
C ILE A 48 -0.24 -2.46 -8.36
N ASN A 49 -0.02 -1.23 -7.91
CA ASN A 49 -0.41 -0.80 -6.58
C ASN A 49 -1.74 -0.07 -6.71
N ALA A 50 -2.71 -0.42 -5.91
CA ALA A 50 -4.04 0.16 -5.97
C ALA A 50 -4.48 0.67 -4.61
N MET A 51 -5.11 1.84 -4.60
CA MET A 51 -5.81 2.41 -3.46
C MET A 51 -7.31 2.31 -3.71
N PHE A 52 -8.05 1.72 -2.78
CA PHE A 52 -9.46 1.41 -2.95
C PHE A 52 -10.29 1.92 -1.79
N SER A 53 -11.31 2.73 -2.08
CA SER A 53 -12.32 3.13 -1.11
C SER A 53 -13.25 1.96 -0.78
N LEU A 54 -13.25 1.57 0.51
CA LEU A 54 -14.07 0.46 0.99
C LEU A 54 -15.56 0.82 1.07
N LEU A 55 -15.87 2.09 1.30
CA LEU A 55 -17.25 2.57 1.41
C LEU A 55 -17.88 2.83 0.05
N ASP A 56 -17.18 3.55 -0.82
CA ASP A 56 -17.66 3.87 -2.17
C ASP A 56 -17.41 2.75 -3.19
N LYS A 57 -16.64 1.72 -2.81
CA LYS A 57 -16.32 0.55 -3.66
C LYS A 57 -15.73 0.95 -5.01
N ARG A 58 -14.76 1.86 -5.00
CA ARG A 58 -14.06 2.36 -6.18
C ARG A 58 -12.56 2.49 -5.93
N PHE A 59 -11.79 2.39 -6.98
CA PHE A 59 -10.38 2.76 -6.92
C PHE A 59 -10.27 4.28 -6.81
N THR A 60 -9.44 4.74 -5.88
CA THR A 60 -9.11 6.16 -5.68
C THR A 60 -7.81 6.53 -6.34
N ASP A 61 -6.88 5.56 -6.44
CA ASP A 61 -5.63 5.73 -7.16
C ASP A 61 -5.07 4.37 -7.62
N ILE A 62 -4.28 4.38 -8.70
CA ILE A 62 -3.59 3.21 -9.22
C ILE A 62 -2.20 3.66 -9.69
N LEU A 63 -1.16 2.99 -9.19
CA LEU A 63 0.22 3.23 -9.59
C LEU A 63 0.85 1.94 -10.12
N VAL A 64 1.30 1.98 -11.38
CA VAL A 64 1.90 0.83 -12.06
C VAL A 64 3.42 0.98 -12.08
N GLN A 65 4.12 -0.10 -11.74
CA GLN A 65 5.58 -0.17 -11.75
C GLN A 65 6.05 -1.38 -12.57
N PRO A 66 7.20 -1.31 -13.26
CA PRO A 66 7.86 -2.49 -13.77
C PRO A 66 8.16 -3.47 -12.62
N ALA A 67 7.82 -4.75 -12.79
CA ALA A 67 7.89 -5.69 -11.66
C ALA A 67 9.29 -5.88 -11.07
N ARG A 68 10.35 -5.71 -11.89
CA ARG A 68 11.73 -5.76 -11.41
C ARG A 68 12.18 -4.52 -10.62
N LYS A 69 11.44 -3.42 -10.75
CA LYS A 69 11.68 -2.14 -10.05
C LYS A 69 10.57 -1.81 -9.07
N ARG A 70 9.74 -2.78 -8.71
CA ARG A 70 8.64 -2.55 -7.78
C ARG A 70 9.14 -2.05 -6.43
N ASN A 71 8.46 -1.08 -5.90
CA ASN A 71 8.67 -0.54 -4.57
C ASN A 71 7.32 -0.13 -3.97
N GLU A 72 6.70 -1.03 -3.25
CA GLU A 72 5.37 -0.84 -2.65
C GLU A 72 5.36 0.29 -1.61
N TYR A 73 6.46 0.47 -0.86
CA TYR A 73 6.58 1.58 0.10
C TYR A 73 6.52 2.94 -0.60
N SER A 74 7.31 3.10 -1.66
CA SER A 74 7.33 4.33 -2.46
C SER A 74 5.98 4.56 -3.15
N ALA A 75 5.34 3.51 -3.66
CA ALA A 75 4.03 3.59 -4.27
C ALA A 75 2.97 4.05 -3.27
N PHE A 76 2.95 3.48 -2.06
CA PHE A 76 2.04 3.88 -0.99
C PHE A 76 2.22 5.36 -0.64
N CYS A 77 3.45 5.81 -0.38
CA CYS A 77 3.75 7.21 -0.06
C CYS A 77 3.27 8.14 -1.18
N SER A 78 3.57 7.81 -2.45
CA SER A 78 3.14 8.63 -3.60
C SER A 78 1.62 8.74 -3.70
N MET A 79 0.90 7.64 -3.50
CA MET A 79 -0.57 7.65 -3.52
C MET A 79 -1.17 8.41 -2.33
N VAL A 80 -0.56 8.32 -1.15
CA VAL A 80 -0.96 9.11 0.02
C VAL A 80 -0.72 10.60 -0.24
N ASP A 81 0.45 10.98 -0.73
CA ASP A 81 0.82 12.38 -0.96
C ASP A 81 -0.05 13.04 -2.04
N SER A 82 -0.34 12.30 -3.12
CA SER A 82 -1.18 12.79 -4.23
C SER A 82 -2.67 12.80 -3.92
N ALA A 83 -3.11 12.13 -2.84
CA ALA A 83 -4.53 12.02 -2.50
C ALA A 83 -5.18 13.40 -2.28
N ASP A 84 -6.21 13.71 -3.05
CA ASP A 84 -7.04 14.89 -2.87
C ASP A 84 -8.16 14.60 -1.87
N ILE A 85 -7.93 15.02 -0.61
CA ILE A 85 -8.85 14.78 0.52
C ILE A 85 -9.42 16.11 0.99
N PRO A 86 -10.73 16.33 0.90
CA PRO A 86 -11.37 17.55 1.40
C PRO A 86 -11.11 17.76 2.91
N GLU A 87 -10.93 19.00 3.34
CA GLU A 87 -10.55 19.35 4.72
C GLU A 87 -11.46 18.77 5.81
N HIS A 88 -12.75 18.64 5.51
CA HIS A 88 -13.74 18.13 6.46
C HIS A 88 -13.82 16.61 6.50
N TYR A 89 -13.06 15.92 5.65
CA TYR A 89 -12.97 14.46 5.66
C TYR A 89 -11.72 13.98 6.38
N LYS A 90 -11.79 12.77 6.87
CA LYS A 90 -10.66 12.02 7.39
C LYS A 90 -10.61 10.65 6.73
N VAL A 91 -9.46 10.33 6.17
CA VAL A 91 -9.20 9.01 5.60
C VAL A 91 -8.43 8.17 6.59
N ILE A 92 -8.86 6.93 6.78
CA ILE A 92 -8.09 5.91 7.47
C ILE A 92 -7.50 5.00 6.37
N PHE A 93 -6.18 5.03 6.21
CA PHE A 93 -5.46 4.20 5.27
C PHE A 93 -5.21 2.81 5.85
N PHE A 94 -5.66 1.79 5.15
CA PHE A 94 -5.48 0.38 5.52
C PHE A 94 -4.37 -0.23 4.67
N GLY A 95 -3.53 -1.03 5.30
CA GLY A 95 -2.52 -1.83 4.62
C GLY A 95 -2.24 -3.11 5.37
N ASP A 96 -1.76 -4.09 4.67
CA ASP A 96 -1.24 -5.28 5.28
C ASP A 96 0.14 -5.02 5.93
N ARG A 97 0.74 -6.06 6.53
CA ARG A 97 2.06 -5.95 7.17
C ARG A 97 3.20 -5.60 6.19
N GLY A 98 3.00 -5.80 4.89
CA GLY A 98 3.94 -5.43 3.84
C GLY A 98 4.18 -3.92 3.78
N TYR A 99 3.22 -3.11 4.22
CA TYR A 99 3.31 -1.65 4.26
C TYR A 99 3.85 -1.08 5.58
N THR A 100 4.28 -1.94 6.52
CA THR A 100 4.79 -1.51 7.82
C THR A 100 6.14 -0.79 7.68
N SER A 101 6.14 0.52 7.76
CA SER A 101 7.32 1.37 7.67
C SER A 101 7.08 2.69 8.40
N TYR A 102 8.07 3.17 9.16
CA TYR A 102 7.99 4.50 9.78
C TYR A 102 7.79 5.61 8.75
N ASN A 103 8.41 5.48 7.58
CA ASN A 103 8.23 6.43 6.49
C ASN A 103 6.79 6.46 5.98
N ASN A 104 6.16 5.29 5.77
CA ASN A 104 4.75 5.22 5.36
C ASN A 104 3.83 5.87 6.41
N PHE A 105 4.10 5.63 7.70
CA PHE A 105 3.32 6.25 8.78
C PHE A 105 3.50 7.77 8.81
N ALA A 106 4.74 8.25 8.61
CA ALA A 106 5.04 9.68 8.58
C ALA A 106 4.26 10.41 7.47
N HIS A 107 4.25 9.88 6.25
CA HIS A 107 3.49 10.47 5.13
C HIS A 107 1.99 10.60 5.46
N VAL A 108 1.38 9.59 6.07
CA VAL A 108 -0.03 9.65 6.46
C VAL A 108 -0.26 10.69 7.56
N ILE A 109 0.62 10.73 8.58
CA ILE A 109 0.52 11.68 9.70
C ILE A 109 0.72 13.11 9.21
N GLU A 110 1.72 13.38 8.39
CA GLU A 110 2.01 14.69 7.81
C GLU A 110 0.86 15.19 6.94
N LYS A 111 0.15 14.29 6.26
CA LYS A 111 -1.09 14.60 5.54
C LYS A 111 -2.28 14.89 6.46
N GLY A 112 -2.13 14.75 7.78
CA GLY A 112 -3.19 14.95 8.76
C GLY A 112 -4.27 13.87 8.75
N GLN A 113 -3.92 12.66 8.30
CA GLN A 113 -4.81 11.50 8.17
C GLN A 113 -4.44 10.40 9.16
N TYR A 114 -5.15 9.27 9.10
CA TYR A 114 -4.97 8.11 9.99
C TYR A 114 -4.58 6.87 9.20
N PHE A 115 -3.96 5.90 9.87
CA PHE A 115 -3.68 4.60 9.28
C PHE A 115 -4.03 3.46 10.23
N LEU A 116 -4.36 2.31 9.65
CA LEU A 116 -4.49 1.02 10.33
C LEU A 116 -3.73 -0.02 9.53
N ILE A 117 -2.49 -0.26 9.90
CA ILE A 117 -1.59 -1.18 9.23
C ILE A 117 -1.19 -2.29 10.20
N ARG A 118 -1.40 -3.54 9.77
CA ARG A 118 -0.99 -4.70 10.56
C ARG A 118 0.53 -4.74 10.66
N CYS A 119 1.08 -4.68 11.88
CA CYS A 119 2.50 -4.79 12.12
C CYS A 119 2.93 -6.23 12.37
N ASN A 120 4.17 -6.54 11.99
CA ASN A 120 4.84 -7.76 12.39
C ASN A 120 5.18 -7.72 13.88
N ASP A 121 5.55 -8.88 14.40
CA ASP A 121 5.75 -9.20 15.79
C ASP A 121 6.42 -8.09 16.63
N LYS A 122 5.99 -8.01 17.87
CA LYS A 122 6.26 -7.00 18.89
C LYS A 122 7.57 -7.21 19.67
N ARG A 123 8.51 -8.02 19.15
CA ARG A 123 9.80 -8.24 19.83
C ARG A 123 10.65 -6.98 19.79
N ALA A 124 11.67 -6.91 20.66
CA ALA A 124 12.57 -5.76 20.78
C ALA A 124 13.22 -5.31 19.44
N SER A 125 13.30 -6.20 18.45
CA SER A 125 13.69 -5.94 17.07
C SER A 125 12.53 -5.54 16.16
N GLY A 126 11.30 -5.56 16.65
CA GLY A 126 10.10 -5.17 15.93
C GLY A 126 9.90 -3.66 15.93
N MET A 127 8.97 -3.20 15.09
CA MET A 127 8.72 -1.77 14.87
C MET A 127 8.33 -1.00 16.13
N MET A 128 7.72 -1.65 17.12
CA MET A 128 7.31 -0.96 18.35
C MET A 128 8.44 -0.79 19.37
N GLY A 129 9.53 -1.55 19.26
CA GLY A 129 10.72 -1.43 20.14
C GLY A 129 10.48 -1.62 21.64
N TYR A 130 9.24 -1.92 22.05
CA TYR A 130 8.85 -2.09 23.46
C TYR A 130 8.49 -3.54 23.76
N PRO A 131 8.89 -4.07 24.94
CA PRO A 131 8.35 -5.34 25.44
C PRO A 131 6.82 -5.26 25.56
N VAL A 132 6.14 -6.34 25.18
CA VAL A 132 4.66 -6.41 25.23
C VAL A 132 4.12 -6.12 26.63
N ASP A 133 4.87 -6.52 27.65
CA ASP A 133 4.52 -6.40 29.08
C ASP A 133 4.51 -4.94 29.58
N THR A 134 5.05 -4.00 28.80
CA THR A 134 5.09 -2.57 29.16
C THR A 134 3.98 -1.75 28.49
N LEU A 135 3.17 -2.36 27.63
CA LEU A 135 2.03 -1.67 27.02
C LEU A 135 0.90 -1.55 28.05
N PRO A 136 0.25 -0.38 28.16
CA PRO A 136 -0.90 -0.24 29.02
C PRO A 136 -2.00 -1.23 28.59
N ALA A 137 -2.65 -1.84 29.56
CA ALA A 137 -3.87 -2.61 29.30
C ALA A 137 -4.98 -1.63 28.86
N PHE A 138 -5.63 -1.97 27.74
CA PHE A 138 -6.80 -1.23 27.25
C PHE A 138 -8.06 -1.79 27.89
#